data_614670a51d399694dab5a028cd60df1f
#
_entry.id   614670a51d399694dab5a028cd60df1f
#
_cell.length_a   1.000
_cell.length_b   1.000
_cell.length_c   1.000
_cell.angle_alpha   90.00
_cell.angle_beta   90.00
_cell.angle_gamma   90.00
#
_symmetry.space_group_name_H-M   'P 1'
#
loop_
_entity.id
_entity.type
_entity.pdbx_description
1 polymer ?
#
loop_
_entity_poly.entity_id
_entity_poly.type
_entity_poly.pdbx_seq_one_letter_code
_entity_poly.pdbx_strand_id
1 'polypeptide(L)'
;MLKSTAQSLTKVRFLLLFAAIFVMLLDGAASASQGLQDAFRSPSSDARPHVRWWWPGAAVTNAELADEIVALDSAGFGGAEIQAFAIGLPKLQPAERDAVNQYAEPPFFDHVRAVADAARAKGMSLDYTFGSAWPPGGGQAITPELSLLELTMGRTEVMGGTGPIKLTIPARTHRLGALSSYGFRHGDPSLANWRARLDARAKIIAVVAMKGDAPELMPPTKPAGMKLYPWSDVLRPGHLDQDSVRILTDKLRLDGNLDWTPPPGKWQIFVFKQNAVDNAVLGAAGSGPQLVLDPMNPTAFAAHAARVGDPLGARTAGIRCMFVDSAEYFQDLPWTDQFLAEFRERRGYDLTPFLPFIVQPGWMEAWNAHWSLPYFVADNNSRTGKRKNLNTLYLFKVFELL
;
A
#
# COMPACT_ATOMS: atom_id res chain seq x y z
N MET A 1 -42.44 27.86 69.55
CA MET A 1 -43.06 26.88 68.62
C MET A 1 -42.95 27.27 67.11
N LEU A 2 -42.86 28.52 66.73
CA LEU A 2 -42.84 28.95 65.31
C LEU A 2 -41.53 28.67 64.51
N LYS A 3 -40.38 28.44 65.16
CA LYS A 3 -39.08 28.14 64.46
C LYS A 3 -38.97 26.69 64.04
N SER A 4 -39.65 25.72 64.66
CA SER A 4 -39.61 24.31 64.32
C SER A 4 -40.36 23.94 63.02
N THR A 5 -41.50 24.66 62.81
CA THR A 5 -42.35 24.43 61.62
C THR A 5 -41.72 24.97 60.32
N ALA A 6 -41.00 26.08 60.41
CA ALA A 6 -40.32 26.65 59.23
C ALA A 6 -39.16 25.76 58.71
N GLN A 7 -38.40 25.16 59.64
CA GLN A 7 -37.32 24.22 59.26
C GLN A 7 -37.88 22.91 58.70
N SER A 8 -39.01 22.42 59.13
CA SER A 8 -39.62 21.20 58.55
C SER A 8 -40.14 21.44 57.14
N LEU A 9 -40.78 22.62 56.90
CA LEU A 9 -41.25 22.99 55.55
C LEU A 9 -40.13 23.17 54.55
N THR A 10 -38.99 23.69 54.96
CA THR A 10 -37.84 23.84 54.11
C THR A 10 -37.22 22.47 53.71
N LYS A 11 -37.12 21.52 54.64
CA LYS A 11 -36.66 20.15 54.38
C LYS A 11 -37.58 19.40 53.40
N VAL A 12 -38.92 19.54 53.59
CA VAL A 12 -39.88 18.90 52.68
C VAL A 12 -39.80 19.51 51.28
N ARG A 13 -39.61 20.81 51.14
CA ARG A 13 -39.42 21.45 49.83
C ARG A 13 -38.13 21.00 49.14
N PHE A 14 -37.03 20.84 49.88
CA PHE A 14 -35.79 20.29 49.34
C PHE A 14 -35.96 18.83 48.91
N LEU A 15 -36.63 17.99 49.67
CA LEU A 15 -36.88 16.59 49.30
C LEU A 15 -37.76 16.49 48.04
N LEU A 16 -38.79 17.30 47.93
CA LEU A 16 -39.63 17.33 46.74
C LEU A 16 -38.89 17.83 45.51
N LEU A 17 -38.02 18.83 45.68
CA LEU A 17 -37.18 19.31 44.60
C LEU A 17 -36.18 18.23 44.13
N PHE A 18 -35.53 17.52 45.05
CA PHE A 18 -34.65 16.41 44.74
C PHE A 18 -35.39 15.25 44.09
N ALA A 19 -36.59 14.90 44.54
CA ALA A 19 -37.42 13.87 43.93
C ALA A 19 -37.85 14.27 42.50
N ALA A 20 -38.20 15.52 42.26
CA ALA A 20 -38.55 16.03 40.93
C ALA A 20 -37.35 16.01 39.96
N ILE A 21 -36.16 16.42 40.44
CA ILE A 21 -34.92 16.35 39.64
C ILE A 21 -34.56 14.89 39.34
N PHE A 22 -34.71 13.98 40.31
CA PHE A 22 -34.42 12.55 40.12
C PHE A 22 -35.38 11.89 39.11
N VAL A 23 -36.68 12.24 39.16
CA VAL A 23 -37.68 11.79 38.17
C VAL A 23 -37.31 12.33 36.77
N MET A 24 -36.97 13.61 36.63
CA MET A 24 -36.54 14.18 35.34
C MET A 24 -35.28 13.52 34.78
N LEU A 25 -34.32 13.13 35.63
CA LEU A 25 -33.14 12.42 35.22
C LEU A 25 -33.41 10.97 34.76
N LEU A 26 -34.38 10.30 35.42
CA LEU A 26 -34.84 8.97 35.05
C LEU A 26 -35.62 8.98 33.72
N ASP A 27 -36.50 9.96 33.52
CA ASP A 27 -37.24 10.12 32.26
C ASP A 27 -36.31 10.48 31.11
N GLY A 28 -35.29 11.31 31.34
CA GLY A 28 -34.25 11.62 30.37
C GLY A 28 -33.43 10.40 29.96
N ALA A 29 -33.06 9.56 30.93
CA ALA A 29 -32.31 8.32 30.65
C ALA A 29 -33.16 7.27 29.91
N ALA A 30 -34.44 7.13 30.27
CA ALA A 30 -35.37 6.22 29.61
C ALA A 30 -35.66 6.69 28.17
N SER A 31 -35.84 7.96 27.94
CA SER A 31 -36.07 8.55 26.61
C SER A 31 -34.84 8.40 25.72
N ALA A 32 -33.60 8.60 26.24
CA ALA A 32 -32.36 8.40 25.52
C ALA A 32 -32.16 6.91 25.15
N SER A 33 -32.50 5.98 26.04
CA SER A 33 -32.44 4.55 25.79
C SER A 33 -33.44 4.12 24.70
N GLN A 34 -34.63 4.67 24.70
CA GLN A 34 -35.64 4.38 23.68
C GLN A 34 -35.24 4.93 22.33
N GLY A 35 -34.72 6.16 22.27
CA GLY A 35 -34.17 6.75 21.05
C GLY A 35 -33.04 5.94 20.45
N LEU A 36 -32.16 5.39 21.29
CA LEU A 36 -31.06 4.50 20.82
C LEU A 36 -31.61 3.17 20.28
N GLN A 37 -32.60 2.56 20.93
CA GLN A 37 -33.23 1.33 20.43
C GLN A 37 -33.96 1.54 19.10
N ASP A 38 -34.63 2.67 18.94
CA ASP A 38 -35.32 3.00 17.70
C ASP A 38 -34.33 3.28 16.57
N ALA A 39 -33.23 3.98 16.85
CA ALA A 39 -32.14 4.21 15.91
C ALA A 39 -31.44 2.89 15.52
N PHE A 40 -31.35 1.92 16.43
CA PHE A 40 -30.80 0.60 16.12
C PHE A 40 -31.74 -0.24 15.24
N ARG A 41 -33.07 -0.14 15.46
CA ARG A 41 -34.06 -0.88 14.67
C ARG A 41 -34.29 -0.27 13.29
N SER A 42 -34.15 1.03 13.16
CA SER A 42 -34.33 1.80 11.92
C SER A 42 -33.18 2.75 11.73
N PRO A 43 -31.98 2.21 11.40
CA PRO A 43 -30.80 3.05 11.25
C PRO A 43 -30.92 4.00 10.05
N SER A 44 -30.33 5.19 10.17
CA SER A 44 -30.15 6.11 9.05
C SER A 44 -29.26 5.48 7.97
N SER A 45 -29.33 5.97 6.74
CA SER A 45 -28.61 5.38 5.60
C SER A 45 -27.09 5.30 5.83
N ASP A 46 -26.51 6.28 6.53
CA ASP A 46 -25.09 6.32 6.88
C ASP A 46 -24.66 5.28 7.93
N ALA A 47 -25.63 4.75 8.70
CA ALA A 47 -25.42 3.67 9.66
C ALA A 47 -25.81 2.28 9.14
N ARG A 48 -26.32 2.20 7.91
CA ARG A 48 -26.65 0.92 7.25
C ARG A 48 -25.41 0.35 6.58
N PRO A 49 -25.36 -0.98 6.31
CA PRO A 49 -24.24 -1.59 5.60
C PRO A 49 -24.08 -1.03 4.19
N HIS A 50 -22.83 -0.94 3.73
CA HIS A 50 -22.49 -0.64 2.35
C HIS A 50 -21.99 -1.91 1.67
N VAL A 51 -22.17 -1.98 0.35
CA VAL A 51 -21.73 -3.11 -0.46
C VAL A 51 -20.73 -2.65 -1.50
N ARG A 52 -19.72 -3.49 -1.79
CA ARG A 52 -18.85 -3.28 -2.94
C ARG A 52 -19.60 -3.66 -4.20
N TRP A 53 -19.59 -2.75 -5.17
CA TRP A 53 -20.37 -2.87 -6.40
C TRP A 53 -19.43 -2.98 -7.61
N TRP A 54 -19.35 -4.19 -8.13
CA TRP A 54 -18.41 -4.54 -9.18
C TRP A 54 -18.93 -4.15 -10.56
N TRP A 55 -18.21 -3.24 -11.23
CA TRP A 55 -18.54 -2.84 -12.58
C TRP A 55 -17.50 -3.38 -13.57
N PRO A 56 -17.88 -4.04 -14.68
CA PRO A 56 -16.95 -4.43 -15.73
C PRO A 56 -16.53 -3.20 -16.58
N GLY A 57 -15.73 -2.31 -16.03
CA GLY A 57 -15.38 -1.04 -16.64
C GLY A 57 -16.62 -0.18 -16.92
N ALA A 58 -16.81 0.28 -18.17
CA ALA A 58 -18.01 0.98 -18.62
C ALA A 58 -19.03 0.05 -19.32
N ALA A 59 -18.86 -1.27 -19.25
CA ALA A 59 -19.81 -2.24 -19.81
C ALA A 59 -21.03 -2.45 -18.89
N VAL A 60 -21.73 -1.35 -18.61
CA VAL A 60 -22.95 -1.25 -17.79
C VAL A 60 -23.95 -0.33 -18.49
N THR A 61 -25.22 -0.41 -18.12
CA THR A 61 -26.25 0.52 -18.63
C THR A 61 -26.86 1.34 -17.50
N ASN A 62 -27.25 2.58 -17.78
CA ASN A 62 -27.90 3.41 -16.76
C ASN A 62 -29.21 2.81 -16.24
N ALA A 63 -29.92 2.04 -17.05
CA ALA A 63 -31.16 1.38 -16.65
C ALA A 63 -30.88 0.28 -15.61
N GLU A 64 -29.95 -0.63 -15.89
CA GLU A 64 -29.55 -1.68 -14.96
C GLU A 64 -29.02 -1.12 -13.65
N LEU A 65 -28.15 -0.09 -13.74
CA LEU A 65 -27.60 0.56 -12.56
C LEU A 65 -28.68 1.21 -11.68
N ALA A 66 -29.71 1.81 -12.29
CA ALA A 66 -30.84 2.37 -11.55
C ALA A 66 -31.68 1.29 -10.87
N ASP A 67 -31.91 0.16 -11.55
CA ASP A 67 -32.64 -0.99 -10.99
C ASP A 67 -31.87 -1.63 -9.83
N GLU A 68 -30.56 -1.74 -9.95
CA GLU A 68 -29.69 -2.25 -8.87
C GLU A 68 -29.69 -1.32 -7.64
N ILE A 69 -29.68 0.01 -7.81
CA ILE A 69 -29.85 0.96 -6.69
C ILE A 69 -31.18 0.76 -5.98
N VAL A 70 -32.28 0.52 -6.73
CA VAL A 70 -33.57 0.22 -6.13
C VAL A 70 -33.54 -1.10 -5.37
N ALA A 71 -32.88 -2.13 -5.90
CA ALA A 71 -32.72 -3.41 -5.24
C ALA A 71 -31.89 -3.31 -3.94
N LEU A 72 -30.78 -2.54 -3.96
CA LEU A 72 -29.93 -2.29 -2.79
C LEU A 72 -30.68 -1.55 -1.69
N ASP A 73 -31.40 -0.47 -2.03
CA ASP A 73 -32.26 0.26 -1.08
C ASP A 73 -33.31 -0.66 -0.45
N SER A 74 -33.97 -1.45 -1.27
CA SER A 74 -35.01 -2.41 -0.82
C SER A 74 -34.44 -3.52 0.08
N ALA A 75 -33.16 -3.88 -0.10
CA ALA A 75 -32.46 -4.84 0.73
C ALA A 75 -31.88 -4.21 2.02
N GLY A 76 -32.06 -2.89 2.23
CA GLY A 76 -31.65 -2.19 3.43
C GLY A 76 -30.20 -1.69 3.44
N PHE A 77 -29.52 -1.63 2.30
CA PHE A 77 -28.20 -1.02 2.19
C PHE A 77 -28.30 0.50 2.27
N GLY A 78 -27.32 1.14 2.90
CA GLY A 78 -27.19 2.59 3.03
C GLY A 78 -26.36 3.23 1.92
N GLY A 79 -25.62 2.39 1.16
CA GLY A 79 -24.79 2.84 0.07
C GLY A 79 -24.05 1.73 -0.64
N ALA A 80 -23.27 2.10 -1.66
CA ALA A 80 -22.44 1.20 -2.42
C ALA A 80 -21.09 1.87 -2.77
N GLU A 81 -20.04 1.04 -2.91
CA GLU A 81 -18.73 1.43 -3.41
C GLU A 81 -18.58 0.94 -4.86
N ILE A 82 -18.46 1.87 -5.78
CA ILE A 82 -18.23 1.56 -7.20
C ILE A 82 -16.79 1.10 -7.38
N GLN A 83 -16.62 -0.17 -7.76
CA GLN A 83 -15.32 -0.79 -8.05
C GLN A 83 -15.29 -1.25 -9.51
N ALA A 84 -14.54 -0.56 -10.35
CA ALA A 84 -14.28 -1.05 -11.70
C ALA A 84 -13.32 -2.25 -11.66
N PHE A 85 -13.67 -3.30 -12.41
CA PHE A 85 -12.97 -4.59 -12.31
C PHE A 85 -13.14 -5.44 -13.57
N ALA A 86 -12.14 -6.22 -13.95
CA ALA A 86 -12.15 -7.01 -15.17
C ALA A 86 -11.69 -8.47 -15.00
N ILE A 87 -11.59 -8.98 -13.75
CA ILE A 87 -11.27 -10.41 -13.50
C ILE A 87 -12.53 -11.25 -13.55
N GLY A 88 -12.37 -12.47 -14.08
CA GLY A 88 -13.45 -13.45 -14.11
C GLY A 88 -14.54 -13.17 -15.13
N LEU A 89 -14.36 -12.18 -15.99
CA LEU A 89 -15.30 -11.91 -17.06
C LEU A 89 -15.34 -13.06 -18.07
N PRO A 90 -16.50 -13.42 -18.59
CA PRO A 90 -16.62 -14.43 -19.64
C PRO A 90 -15.95 -13.96 -20.93
N LYS A 91 -15.93 -14.81 -21.95
CA LYS A 91 -15.48 -14.38 -23.28
C LYS A 91 -16.43 -13.32 -23.83
N LEU A 92 -15.98 -12.08 -23.80
CA LEU A 92 -16.75 -10.91 -24.26
C LEU A 92 -16.76 -10.79 -25.77
N GLN A 93 -17.86 -10.29 -26.32
CA GLN A 93 -17.91 -9.80 -27.69
C GLN A 93 -17.03 -8.53 -27.85
N PRO A 94 -16.62 -8.17 -29.07
CA PRO A 94 -15.76 -7.01 -29.29
C PRO A 94 -16.29 -5.71 -28.66
N ALA A 95 -17.58 -5.42 -28.84
CA ALA A 95 -18.20 -4.21 -28.29
C ALA A 95 -18.23 -4.18 -26.76
N GLU A 96 -18.50 -5.33 -26.12
CA GLU A 96 -18.46 -5.46 -24.66
C GLU A 96 -17.03 -5.24 -24.12
N ARG A 97 -16.04 -5.79 -24.79
CA ARG A 97 -14.64 -5.60 -24.44
C ARG A 97 -14.21 -4.15 -24.60
N ASP A 98 -14.66 -3.49 -25.67
CA ASP A 98 -14.37 -2.09 -25.89
C ASP A 98 -15.00 -1.23 -24.78
N ALA A 99 -16.22 -1.58 -24.34
CA ALA A 99 -16.85 -0.92 -23.19
C ALA A 99 -16.08 -1.16 -21.86
N VAL A 100 -15.61 -2.38 -21.59
CA VAL A 100 -14.72 -2.63 -20.42
C VAL A 100 -13.47 -1.78 -20.47
N ASN A 101 -12.89 -1.60 -21.66
CA ASN A 101 -11.69 -0.80 -21.87
C ASN A 101 -11.92 0.72 -21.74
N GLN A 102 -13.17 1.18 -21.70
CA GLN A 102 -13.53 2.59 -21.51
C GLN A 102 -13.55 3.02 -20.03
N TYR A 103 -13.00 2.22 -19.11
CA TYR A 103 -12.77 2.68 -17.74
C TYR A 103 -11.96 3.99 -17.72
N ALA A 104 -12.37 4.91 -16.84
CA ALA A 104 -11.80 6.26 -16.71
C ALA A 104 -11.88 7.11 -18.00
N GLU A 105 -12.78 6.79 -18.92
CA GLU A 105 -13.16 7.56 -20.10
C GLU A 105 -14.54 8.23 -19.89
N PRO A 106 -14.95 9.20 -20.72
CA PRO A 106 -16.22 9.90 -20.56
C PRO A 106 -17.44 8.99 -20.35
N PRO A 107 -17.64 7.89 -21.10
CA PRO A 107 -18.80 7.01 -20.88
C PRO A 107 -18.87 6.42 -19.48
N PHE A 108 -17.72 6.03 -18.90
CA PHE A 108 -17.65 5.53 -17.53
C PHE A 108 -18.13 6.59 -16.52
N PHE A 109 -17.64 7.81 -16.63
CA PHE A 109 -18.04 8.90 -15.74
C PHE A 109 -19.50 9.35 -15.95
N ASP A 110 -20.07 9.18 -17.15
CA ASP A 110 -21.50 9.41 -17.40
C ASP A 110 -22.35 8.42 -16.59
N HIS A 111 -21.96 7.15 -16.55
CA HIS A 111 -22.62 6.14 -15.71
C HIS A 111 -22.49 6.47 -14.22
N VAL A 112 -21.30 6.88 -13.76
CA VAL A 112 -21.09 7.27 -12.34
C VAL A 112 -21.99 8.44 -11.96
N ARG A 113 -22.14 9.44 -12.85
CA ARG A 113 -23.04 10.59 -12.60
C ARG A 113 -24.50 10.15 -12.54
N ALA A 114 -24.94 9.34 -13.48
CA ALA A 114 -26.32 8.86 -13.52
C ALA A 114 -26.70 8.08 -12.24
N VAL A 115 -25.81 7.21 -11.80
CA VAL A 115 -26.08 6.41 -10.59
C VAL A 115 -25.97 7.22 -9.31
N ALA A 116 -25.12 8.27 -9.28
CA ALA A 116 -25.04 9.19 -8.15
C ALA A 116 -26.36 9.94 -7.94
N ASP A 117 -27.02 10.33 -9.05
CA ASP A 117 -28.33 10.95 -8.99
C ASP A 117 -29.41 9.97 -8.51
N ALA A 118 -29.41 8.74 -8.99
CA ALA A 118 -30.32 7.68 -8.56
C ALA A 118 -30.17 7.34 -7.08
N ALA A 119 -28.93 7.18 -6.59
CA ALA A 119 -28.63 6.88 -5.19
C ALA A 119 -29.08 8.04 -4.28
N ARG A 120 -28.82 9.29 -4.68
CA ARG A 120 -29.25 10.48 -3.94
C ARG A 120 -30.77 10.53 -3.81
N ALA A 121 -31.51 10.20 -4.85
CA ALA A 121 -32.98 10.16 -4.83
C ALA A 121 -33.51 9.14 -3.81
N LYS A 122 -32.73 8.13 -3.43
CA LYS A 122 -33.03 7.12 -2.43
C LYS A 122 -32.42 7.43 -1.04
N GLY A 123 -31.70 8.55 -0.88
CA GLY A 123 -30.97 8.85 0.35
C GLY A 123 -29.79 7.91 0.60
N MET A 124 -29.32 7.18 -0.42
CA MET A 124 -28.16 6.31 -0.38
C MET A 124 -26.89 7.13 -0.67
N SER A 125 -25.77 6.72 -0.09
CA SER A 125 -24.46 7.27 -0.41
C SER A 125 -23.71 6.37 -1.40
N LEU A 126 -22.83 6.99 -2.20
CA LEU A 126 -21.88 6.27 -3.04
C LEU A 126 -20.47 6.58 -2.62
N ASP A 127 -19.64 5.55 -2.63
CA ASP A 127 -18.18 5.62 -2.58
C ASP A 127 -17.63 5.20 -3.94
N TYR A 128 -16.38 5.57 -4.20
CA TYR A 128 -15.72 5.27 -5.45
C TYR A 128 -14.31 4.78 -5.18
N THR A 129 -13.91 3.67 -5.77
CA THR A 129 -12.54 3.18 -5.67
C THR A 129 -11.61 4.06 -6.48
N PHE A 130 -10.55 4.56 -5.85
CA PHE A 130 -9.53 5.41 -6.47
C PHE A 130 -8.60 4.59 -7.39
N GLY A 131 -9.18 4.06 -8.44
CA GLY A 131 -8.55 3.20 -9.43
C GLY A 131 -9.50 2.12 -9.91
N SER A 132 -9.02 1.26 -10.82
CA SER A 132 -9.68 0.03 -11.22
C SER A 132 -8.99 -1.13 -10.51
N ALA A 133 -9.70 -1.84 -9.65
CA ALA A 133 -9.14 -2.91 -8.81
C ALA A 133 -8.03 -2.42 -7.87
N TRP A 134 -6.95 -3.19 -7.65
CA TRP A 134 -5.89 -2.89 -6.67
C TRP A 134 -4.51 -3.43 -7.08
N PRO A 135 -3.42 -2.88 -6.54
CA PRO A 135 -3.32 -1.61 -5.81
C PRO A 135 -3.58 -0.41 -6.73
N PRO A 136 -3.62 0.85 -6.22
CA PRO A 136 -3.90 2.02 -7.05
C PRO A 136 -2.98 2.15 -8.25
N GLY A 137 -3.53 2.58 -9.38
CA GLY A 137 -2.77 2.73 -10.62
C GLY A 137 -3.64 2.58 -11.86
N GLY A 138 -3.02 2.32 -12.99
CA GLY A 138 -3.69 2.12 -14.26
C GLY A 138 -4.37 3.38 -14.80
N GLY A 139 -5.53 3.19 -15.44
CA GLY A 139 -6.30 4.29 -16.04
C GLY A 139 -5.58 5.01 -17.18
N GLN A 140 -4.52 4.41 -17.73
CA GLN A 140 -3.60 5.02 -18.70
C GLN A 140 -2.84 6.27 -18.19
N ALA A 141 -3.00 6.59 -16.88
CA ALA A 141 -2.33 7.71 -16.25
C ALA A 141 -0.89 7.37 -15.84
N ILE A 142 -0.64 6.10 -15.51
CA ILE A 142 0.64 5.66 -14.95
C ILE A 142 1.52 5.12 -16.06
N THR A 143 2.48 5.96 -16.45
CA THR A 143 3.54 5.59 -17.39
C THR A 143 4.68 4.88 -16.65
N PRO A 144 5.64 4.26 -17.35
CA PRO A 144 6.83 3.69 -16.72
C PRO A 144 7.59 4.63 -15.79
N GLU A 145 7.56 5.94 -16.09
CA GLU A 145 8.25 6.98 -15.31
C GLU A 145 7.55 7.27 -13.96
N LEU A 146 6.25 6.95 -13.88
CA LEU A 146 5.41 7.17 -12.71
C LEU A 146 5.07 5.86 -11.98
N SER A 147 5.56 4.73 -12.52
CA SER A 147 5.27 3.42 -11.95
C SER A 147 6.10 3.10 -10.72
N LEU A 148 5.59 2.13 -9.97
CA LEU A 148 6.19 1.60 -8.75
C LEU A 148 7.68 1.26 -8.94
N LEU A 149 8.49 1.66 -7.97
CA LEU A 149 9.92 1.33 -7.89
C LEU A 149 10.20 0.39 -6.72
N GLU A 150 11.28 -0.36 -6.85
CA GLU A 150 11.82 -1.18 -5.77
C GLU A 150 13.33 -0.97 -5.64
N LEU A 151 13.85 -1.20 -4.45
CA LEU A 151 15.28 -1.34 -4.21
C LEU A 151 15.61 -2.83 -4.09
N THR A 152 16.45 -3.31 -4.97
CA THR A 152 16.98 -4.67 -4.94
C THR A 152 18.43 -4.67 -4.45
N MET A 153 18.90 -5.79 -3.92
CA MET A 153 20.25 -5.94 -3.39
C MET A 153 20.94 -7.17 -3.95
N GLY A 154 22.18 -6.97 -4.42
CA GLY A 154 23.14 -8.04 -4.65
C GLY A 154 24.22 -8.04 -3.58
N ARG A 155 24.70 -9.21 -3.17
CA ARG A 155 25.76 -9.38 -2.18
C ARG A 155 26.91 -10.18 -2.70
N THR A 156 28.12 -9.74 -2.42
CA THR A 156 29.36 -10.44 -2.71
C THR A 156 30.23 -10.49 -1.45
N GLU A 157 30.70 -11.67 -1.06
CA GLU A 157 31.62 -11.86 0.05
C GLU A 157 33.03 -12.01 -0.47
N VAL A 158 33.99 -11.33 0.17
CA VAL A 158 35.40 -11.41 -0.21
C VAL A 158 36.32 -11.38 1.03
N MET A 159 37.50 -11.97 0.87
CA MET A 159 38.58 -11.85 1.85
C MET A 159 39.49 -10.69 1.48
N GLY A 160 40.04 -10.00 2.48
CA GLY A 160 41.00 -8.92 2.26
C GLY A 160 42.20 -9.31 1.43
N GLY A 161 42.67 -8.38 0.59
CA GLY A 161 43.77 -8.61 -0.34
C GLY A 161 43.37 -9.28 -1.67
N THR A 162 42.08 -9.64 -1.84
CA THR A 162 41.57 -10.22 -3.10
C THR A 162 41.28 -9.12 -4.12
N GLY A 163 41.66 -9.32 -5.35
CA GLY A 163 41.31 -8.43 -6.48
C GLY A 163 41.58 -9.08 -7.82
N PRO A 164 40.95 -8.67 -8.93
CA PRO A 164 39.77 -7.78 -8.99
C PRO A 164 38.48 -8.47 -8.48
N ILE A 165 37.53 -7.66 -8.00
CA ILE A 165 36.29 -8.16 -7.41
C ILE A 165 35.16 -8.03 -8.44
N LYS A 166 34.56 -9.14 -8.82
CA LYS A 166 33.32 -9.16 -9.61
C LYS A 166 32.12 -9.12 -8.67
N LEU A 167 31.29 -8.08 -8.80
CA LEU A 167 30.11 -7.91 -7.94
C LEU A 167 28.88 -8.64 -8.48
N THR A 168 28.03 -9.09 -7.58
CA THR A 168 26.69 -9.56 -7.89
C THR A 168 25.78 -8.35 -8.06
N ILE A 169 25.49 -8.00 -9.33
CA ILE A 169 24.53 -6.93 -9.65
C ILE A 169 23.13 -7.54 -9.66
N PRO A 170 22.19 -7.06 -8.86
CA PRO A 170 20.84 -7.63 -8.83
C PRO A 170 20.13 -7.38 -10.16
N ALA A 171 19.49 -8.42 -10.67
CA ALA A 171 18.63 -8.34 -11.85
C ALA A 171 17.25 -7.86 -11.45
N ARG A 172 16.53 -7.21 -12.39
CA ARG A 172 15.12 -6.92 -12.23
C ARG A 172 14.31 -8.22 -12.27
N THR A 173 13.38 -8.36 -11.34
CA THR A 173 12.41 -9.47 -11.38
C THR A 173 11.23 -9.07 -12.24
N HIS A 174 10.97 -9.79 -13.34
CA HIS A 174 9.82 -9.56 -14.20
C HIS A 174 8.57 -10.23 -13.59
N ARG A 175 7.55 -9.44 -13.29
CA ARG A 175 6.31 -9.92 -12.63
C ARG A 175 5.05 -9.78 -13.49
N LEU A 176 5.13 -9.15 -14.67
CA LEU A 176 4.00 -8.92 -15.59
C LEU A 176 3.29 -10.20 -16.05
N GLY A 177 3.92 -11.35 -15.96
CA GLY A 177 3.35 -12.62 -16.48
C GLY A 177 2.10 -13.11 -15.75
N ALA A 178 1.92 -12.74 -14.48
CA ALA A 178 0.86 -13.28 -13.62
C ALA A 178 -0.33 -12.33 -13.43
N LEU A 179 -0.19 -11.02 -13.72
CA LEU A 179 -1.11 -9.98 -13.30
C LEU A 179 -1.48 -9.03 -14.45
N SER A 180 -1.54 -9.53 -15.69
CA SER A 180 -1.94 -8.71 -16.84
C SER A 180 -3.36 -8.18 -16.67
N SER A 181 -3.54 -6.88 -16.97
CA SER A 181 -4.88 -6.31 -17.12
C SER A 181 -5.63 -6.98 -18.27
N TYR A 182 -6.96 -6.94 -18.22
CA TYR A 182 -7.81 -7.59 -19.20
C TYR A 182 -7.55 -7.14 -20.65
N GLY A 183 -7.22 -5.83 -20.84
CA GLY A 183 -6.87 -5.27 -22.15
C GLY A 183 -5.48 -5.62 -22.66
N PHE A 184 -4.67 -6.29 -21.85
CA PHE A 184 -3.26 -6.51 -22.14
C PHE A 184 -3.00 -7.94 -22.64
N ARG A 185 -2.73 -8.08 -23.91
CA ARG A 185 -2.42 -9.40 -24.50
C ARG A 185 -0.92 -9.66 -24.43
N HIS A 186 -0.53 -10.85 -23.98
CA HIS A 186 0.82 -11.36 -24.19
C HIS A 186 1.16 -11.31 -25.69
N GLY A 187 2.26 -10.64 -26.03
CA GLY A 187 2.71 -10.48 -27.40
C GLY A 187 2.32 -9.18 -28.09
N ASP A 188 1.68 -8.24 -27.39
CA ASP A 188 1.46 -6.89 -27.93
C ASP A 188 2.80 -6.20 -28.16
N PRO A 189 3.10 -5.72 -29.41
CA PRO A 189 4.35 -5.04 -29.71
C PRO A 189 4.61 -3.79 -28.85
N SER A 190 3.56 -3.12 -28.37
CA SER A 190 3.69 -1.97 -27.47
C SER A 190 4.37 -2.33 -26.16
N LEU A 191 4.27 -3.59 -25.70
CA LEU A 191 4.95 -4.11 -24.52
C LEU A 191 6.46 -3.94 -24.55
N ALA A 192 7.10 -4.15 -25.71
CA ALA A 192 8.55 -4.04 -25.82
C ALA A 192 9.01 -2.61 -25.50
N ASN A 193 8.28 -1.60 -25.98
CA ASN A 193 8.57 -0.21 -25.70
C ASN A 193 8.36 0.12 -24.21
N TRP A 194 7.28 -0.36 -23.59
CA TRP A 194 7.04 -0.15 -22.15
C TRP A 194 8.12 -0.82 -21.30
N ARG A 195 8.54 -2.05 -21.65
CA ARG A 195 9.62 -2.74 -20.95
C ARG A 195 10.94 -1.98 -21.07
N ALA A 196 11.29 -1.50 -22.25
CA ALA A 196 12.49 -0.70 -22.44
C ALA A 196 12.49 0.58 -21.58
N ARG A 197 11.36 1.25 -21.47
CA ARG A 197 11.19 2.44 -20.60
C ARG A 197 11.28 2.08 -19.12
N LEU A 198 10.70 0.95 -18.68
CA LEU A 198 10.85 0.44 -17.31
C LEU A 198 12.32 0.07 -17.03
N ASP A 199 13.00 -0.57 -17.96
CA ASP A 199 14.42 -0.92 -17.83
C ASP A 199 15.31 0.32 -17.73
N ALA A 200 14.96 1.39 -18.45
CA ALA A 200 15.67 2.67 -18.38
C ALA A 200 15.60 3.36 -17.00
N ARG A 201 14.64 2.96 -16.14
CA ARG A 201 14.56 3.44 -14.75
C ARG A 201 15.57 2.79 -13.81
N ALA A 202 16.25 1.72 -14.26
CA ALA A 202 17.22 1.01 -13.45
C ALA A 202 18.48 1.84 -13.23
N LYS A 203 18.88 2.01 -11.98
CA LYS A 203 20.12 2.71 -11.60
C LYS A 203 20.76 2.11 -10.36
N ILE A 204 22.10 2.11 -10.32
CA ILE A 204 22.82 1.79 -9.09
C ILE A 204 22.63 2.95 -8.11
N ILE A 205 22.12 2.62 -6.93
CA ILE A 205 21.91 3.59 -5.84
C ILE A 205 23.15 3.70 -4.99
N ALA A 206 23.73 2.55 -4.59
CA ALA A 206 24.92 2.52 -3.78
C ALA A 206 25.65 1.18 -3.91
N VAL A 207 26.97 1.24 -3.71
CA VAL A 207 27.80 0.09 -3.37
C VAL A 207 28.35 0.33 -1.98
N VAL A 208 28.02 -0.56 -1.03
CA VAL A 208 28.41 -0.43 0.38
C VAL A 208 29.18 -1.68 0.79
N ALA A 209 30.40 -1.51 1.31
CA ALA A 209 31.19 -2.61 1.86
C ALA A 209 31.33 -2.46 3.37
N MET A 210 31.19 -3.58 4.10
CA MET A 210 31.37 -3.65 5.55
C MET A 210 32.05 -4.96 5.93
N LYS A 211 32.88 -4.92 6.97
CA LYS A 211 33.43 -6.16 7.56
C LYS A 211 32.34 -6.92 8.30
N GLY A 212 32.39 -8.22 8.22
CA GLY A 212 31.50 -9.06 8.99
C GLY A 212 31.10 -10.38 8.31
N ASP A 213 30.17 -11.04 8.97
CA ASP A 213 29.66 -12.34 8.56
C ASP A 213 28.29 -12.23 7.92
N ALA A 214 28.12 -13.06 6.88
CA ALA A 214 26.82 -13.23 6.24
C ALA A 214 25.82 -13.91 7.17
N PRO A 215 24.53 -13.65 6.99
CA PRO A 215 23.50 -14.45 7.60
C PRO A 215 23.53 -15.90 7.06
N GLU A 216 23.20 -16.85 7.91
CA GLU A 216 23.15 -18.27 7.56
C GLU A 216 21.72 -18.79 7.59
N LEU A 217 21.32 -19.51 6.53
CA LEU A 217 20.12 -20.33 6.57
C LEU A 217 20.37 -21.55 7.46
N MET A 218 19.62 -21.66 8.55
CA MET A 218 19.63 -22.83 9.39
C MET A 218 18.75 -23.91 8.74
N PRO A 219 19.16 -25.18 8.71
CA PRO A 219 18.28 -26.25 8.25
C PRO A 219 17.02 -26.28 9.14
N PRO A 220 15.83 -26.52 8.55
CA PRO A 220 14.59 -26.57 9.30
C PRO A 220 14.66 -27.66 10.37
N THR A 221 14.48 -27.30 11.63
CA THR A 221 14.51 -28.21 12.77
C THR A 221 13.23 -29.03 12.94
N LYS A 222 12.19 -28.74 12.14
CA LYS A 222 10.90 -29.47 12.15
C LYS A 222 10.34 -29.58 10.72
N PRO A 223 9.61 -30.67 10.40
CA PRO A 223 8.89 -30.75 9.13
C PRO A 223 7.95 -29.57 9.01
N ALA A 224 7.92 -28.99 7.80
CA ALA A 224 7.08 -27.84 7.49
C ALA A 224 5.60 -28.18 7.67
N GLY A 225 5.08 -27.91 8.85
CA GLY A 225 3.66 -27.61 8.99
C GLY A 225 3.42 -26.25 8.36
N MET A 226 2.24 -26.05 7.75
CA MET A 226 1.87 -24.79 7.10
C MET A 226 1.89 -23.66 8.14
N LYS A 227 3.05 -23.04 8.32
CA LYS A 227 3.20 -21.80 9.10
C LYS A 227 3.03 -20.65 8.10
N LEU A 228 2.11 -19.76 8.38
CA LEU A 228 1.92 -18.50 7.62
C LEU A 228 3.20 -17.66 7.56
N TYR A 229 4.17 -17.92 8.45
CA TYR A 229 5.45 -17.22 8.56
C TYR A 229 6.58 -18.21 8.88
N PRO A 230 7.12 -18.95 7.89
CA PRO A 230 8.13 -20.00 8.14
C PRO A 230 9.52 -19.48 8.52
N TRP A 231 9.75 -18.18 8.49
CA TRP A 231 11.08 -17.57 8.55
C TRP A 231 11.60 -17.21 9.92
N SER A 232 10.75 -17.11 10.93
CA SER A 232 11.19 -16.68 12.28
C SER A 232 12.11 -17.71 12.97
N ASP A 233 12.08 -18.97 12.51
CA ASP A 233 12.74 -20.07 13.20
C ASP A 233 14.03 -20.55 12.53
N VAL A 234 14.44 -19.96 11.39
CA VAL A 234 15.38 -20.62 10.45
C VAL A 234 16.65 -19.81 10.20
N LEU A 235 16.80 -18.65 10.82
CA LEU A 235 17.83 -17.73 10.37
C LEU A 235 18.78 -17.30 11.50
N ARG A 236 20.08 -17.55 11.30
CA ARG A 236 21.12 -16.89 12.08
C ARG A 236 21.44 -15.57 11.40
N PRO A 237 21.21 -14.39 12.04
CA PRO A 237 21.50 -13.10 11.42
C PRO A 237 23.01 -12.93 11.22
N GLY A 238 23.35 -12.22 10.14
CA GLY A 238 24.71 -11.75 9.92
C GLY A 238 25.09 -10.62 10.90
N HIS A 239 26.36 -10.42 11.08
CA HIS A 239 26.91 -9.33 11.88
C HIS A 239 27.83 -8.47 11.03
N LEU A 240 27.53 -7.16 10.95
CA LEU A 240 28.34 -6.19 10.21
C LEU A 240 28.92 -5.15 11.18
N ASP A 241 30.21 -4.86 11.00
CA ASP A 241 30.91 -3.82 11.72
C ASP A 241 30.63 -2.46 11.08
N GLN A 242 29.82 -1.65 11.74
CA GLN A 242 29.42 -0.33 11.27
C GLN A 242 30.59 0.63 11.09
N ASP A 243 31.62 0.54 11.92
CA ASP A 243 32.79 1.43 11.85
C ASP A 243 33.67 1.13 10.61
N SER A 244 33.49 -0.07 10.04
CA SER A 244 34.21 -0.49 8.83
C SER A 244 33.56 0.00 7.52
N VAL A 245 32.40 0.66 7.55
CA VAL A 245 31.64 1.03 6.36
C VAL A 245 32.48 1.77 5.33
N ARG A 246 32.32 1.38 4.05
CA ARG A 246 32.92 2.05 2.88
C ARG A 246 31.84 2.21 1.83
N ILE A 247 31.67 3.43 1.34
CA ILE A 247 30.82 3.73 0.18
C ILE A 247 31.70 3.69 -1.04
N LEU A 248 31.42 2.77 -1.98
CA LEU A 248 32.26 2.46 -3.13
C LEU A 248 31.51 2.61 -4.45
N THR A 249 30.45 3.39 -4.48
CA THR A 249 29.59 3.55 -5.66
C THR A 249 30.37 4.07 -6.87
N ASP A 250 31.30 5.00 -6.66
CA ASP A 250 32.18 5.59 -7.66
C ASP A 250 33.29 4.64 -8.16
N LYS A 251 33.49 3.51 -7.47
CA LYS A 251 34.47 2.48 -7.82
C LYS A 251 33.90 1.34 -8.65
N LEU A 252 32.58 1.30 -8.81
CA LEU A 252 31.93 0.29 -9.64
C LEU A 252 32.09 0.63 -11.13
N ARG A 253 32.66 -0.28 -11.89
CA ARG A 253 32.80 -0.18 -13.35
C ARG A 253 31.57 -0.71 -14.07
N LEU A 254 31.38 -0.28 -15.31
CA LEU A 254 30.25 -0.71 -16.15
C LEU A 254 30.21 -2.23 -16.39
N ASP A 255 31.35 -2.88 -16.37
CA ASP A 255 31.47 -4.34 -16.50
C ASP A 255 31.10 -5.10 -15.22
N GLY A 256 30.75 -4.38 -14.15
CA GLY A 256 30.40 -4.94 -12.85
C GLY A 256 31.61 -5.32 -11.99
N ASN A 257 32.81 -4.95 -12.37
CA ASN A 257 34.00 -5.07 -11.53
C ASN A 257 34.12 -3.87 -10.59
N LEU A 258 34.62 -4.12 -9.38
CA LEU A 258 34.88 -3.09 -8.37
C LEU A 258 36.37 -2.76 -8.35
N ASP A 259 36.68 -1.50 -8.57
CA ASP A 259 38.05 -0.96 -8.49
C ASP A 259 38.42 -0.61 -7.06
N TRP A 260 38.59 -1.63 -6.25
CA TRP A 260 38.91 -1.51 -4.82
C TRP A 260 39.57 -2.79 -4.32
N THR A 261 40.61 -2.63 -3.50
CA THR A 261 41.28 -3.73 -2.80
C THR A 261 40.87 -3.68 -1.33
N PRO A 262 40.12 -4.70 -0.84
CA PRO A 262 39.68 -4.72 0.54
C PRO A 262 40.87 -4.88 1.49
N PRO A 263 40.91 -4.09 2.59
CA PRO A 263 41.85 -4.32 3.69
C PRO A 263 41.69 -5.72 4.30
N PRO A 264 42.68 -6.21 5.10
CA PRO A 264 42.58 -7.53 5.72
C PRO A 264 41.28 -7.75 6.49
N GLY A 265 40.72 -8.94 6.36
CA GLY A 265 39.48 -9.35 7.02
C GLY A 265 38.43 -9.84 6.00
N LYS A 266 37.29 -10.24 6.51
CA LYS A 266 36.15 -10.72 5.74
C LYS A 266 35.19 -9.56 5.47
N TRP A 267 34.87 -9.33 4.21
CA TRP A 267 34.03 -8.21 3.77
C TRP A 267 32.77 -8.70 3.08
N GLN A 268 31.68 -8.03 3.40
CA GLN A 268 30.41 -8.13 2.71
C GLN A 268 30.23 -6.89 1.84
N ILE A 269 30.07 -7.04 0.55
CA ILE A 269 29.88 -5.94 -0.41
C ILE A 269 28.47 -6.04 -0.96
N PHE A 270 27.72 -4.96 -0.81
CA PHE A 270 26.32 -4.88 -1.22
C PHE A 270 26.20 -3.92 -2.38
N VAL A 271 25.48 -4.33 -3.43
CA VAL A 271 25.08 -3.48 -4.52
C VAL A 271 23.59 -3.24 -4.41
N PHE A 272 23.22 -2.00 -4.18
CA PHE A 272 21.84 -1.57 -4.15
C PHE A 272 21.45 -0.98 -5.50
N LYS A 273 20.41 -1.52 -6.10
CA LYS A 273 19.94 -1.12 -7.42
C LYS A 273 18.46 -0.84 -7.38
N GLN A 274 18.10 0.38 -7.82
CA GLN A 274 16.71 0.72 -8.11
C GLN A 274 16.28 0.02 -9.40
N ASN A 275 15.07 -0.52 -9.40
CA ASN A 275 14.41 -1.01 -10.60
C ASN A 275 12.95 -0.51 -10.62
N ALA A 276 12.39 -0.31 -11.81
CA ALA A 276 10.95 -0.20 -11.91
C ALA A 276 10.33 -1.58 -11.75
N VAL A 277 9.26 -1.65 -10.99
CA VAL A 277 8.47 -2.88 -10.88
C VAL A 277 7.51 -2.93 -12.06
N ASP A 278 7.57 -3.99 -12.85
CA ASP A 278 6.63 -4.22 -13.94
C ASP A 278 5.32 -4.86 -13.44
N ASN A 279 4.81 -4.35 -12.33
CA ASN A 279 3.59 -4.82 -11.71
C ASN A 279 2.38 -4.13 -12.34
N ALA A 280 1.40 -4.91 -12.74
CA ALA A 280 0.12 -4.41 -13.19
C ALA A 280 -0.89 -4.43 -12.05
N VAL A 281 -1.82 -3.50 -12.08
CA VAL A 281 -3.00 -3.50 -11.21
C VAL A 281 -3.79 -4.79 -11.44
N LEU A 282 -4.06 -5.53 -10.39
CA LEU A 282 -4.74 -6.82 -10.46
C LEU A 282 -6.18 -6.65 -10.92
N GLY A 283 -6.50 -7.21 -12.08
CA GLY A 283 -7.86 -7.18 -12.61
C GLY A 283 -8.37 -5.82 -13.05
N ALA A 284 -7.47 -4.92 -13.41
CA ALA A 284 -7.86 -3.61 -13.88
C ALA A 284 -8.70 -3.68 -15.17
N ALA A 285 -9.78 -2.91 -15.20
CA ALA A 285 -10.45 -2.50 -16.42
C ALA A 285 -9.65 -1.35 -17.08
N GLY A 286 -9.82 -1.18 -18.38
CA GLY A 286 -9.12 -0.14 -19.16
C GLY A 286 -8.21 -0.72 -20.22
N SER A 287 -7.80 0.12 -21.17
CA SER A 287 -6.94 -0.26 -22.29
C SER A 287 -5.46 -0.11 -21.95
N GLY A 288 -4.60 -0.91 -22.59
CA GLY A 288 -3.15 -0.84 -22.46
C GLY A 288 -2.60 -1.32 -21.11
N PRO A 289 -1.31 -1.09 -20.85
CA PRO A 289 -0.68 -1.46 -19.59
C PRO A 289 -1.28 -0.70 -18.41
N GLN A 290 -1.69 -1.42 -17.39
CA GLN A 290 -2.26 -0.87 -16.17
C GLN A 290 -1.22 -0.93 -15.06
N LEU A 291 -0.16 -0.10 -15.15
CA LEU A 291 0.92 -0.11 -14.17
C LEU A 291 0.46 0.42 -12.82
N VAL A 292 0.99 -0.18 -11.76
CA VAL A 292 0.82 0.31 -10.39
C VAL A 292 1.57 1.63 -10.22
N LEU A 293 0.94 2.62 -9.61
CA LEU A 293 1.57 3.92 -9.33
C LEU A 293 2.64 3.80 -8.24
N ASP A 294 3.64 4.67 -8.28
CA ASP A 294 4.55 4.87 -7.16
C ASP A 294 3.87 5.69 -6.05
N PRO A 295 3.49 5.08 -4.90
CA PRO A 295 2.73 5.76 -3.84
C PRO A 295 3.55 6.83 -3.11
N MET A 296 4.88 6.83 -3.25
CA MET A 296 5.77 7.82 -2.66
C MET A 296 6.12 8.96 -3.64
N ASN A 297 5.57 8.93 -4.86
CA ASN A 297 5.80 9.94 -5.88
C ASN A 297 4.55 10.85 -6.03
N PRO A 298 4.58 12.11 -5.54
CA PRO A 298 3.45 13.01 -5.63
C PRO A 298 3.02 13.30 -7.08
N THR A 299 3.96 13.25 -8.03
CA THR A 299 3.63 13.41 -9.46
C THR A 299 2.83 12.23 -10.00
N ALA A 300 3.14 11.00 -9.57
CA ALA A 300 2.37 9.81 -9.92
C ALA A 300 0.96 9.89 -9.34
N PHE A 301 0.84 10.29 -8.08
CA PHE A 301 -0.46 10.50 -7.45
C PHE A 301 -1.29 11.57 -8.18
N ALA A 302 -0.68 12.72 -8.48
CA ALA A 302 -1.36 13.81 -9.19
C ALA A 302 -1.85 13.40 -10.60
N ALA A 303 -1.03 12.66 -11.34
CA ALA A 303 -1.40 12.14 -12.66
C ALA A 303 -2.58 11.16 -12.56
N HIS A 304 -2.57 10.29 -11.55
CA HIS A 304 -3.66 9.35 -11.30
C HIS A 304 -4.94 10.07 -10.87
N ALA A 305 -4.84 11.02 -9.94
CA ALA A 305 -5.97 11.83 -9.49
C ALA A 305 -6.62 12.61 -10.64
N ALA A 306 -5.81 13.24 -11.49
CA ALA A 306 -6.29 13.96 -12.67
C ALA A 306 -7.08 13.05 -13.64
N ARG A 307 -6.74 11.76 -13.71
CA ARG A 307 -7.39 10.82 -14.62
C ARG A 307 -8.63 10.16 -14.01
N VAL A 308 -8.57 9.73 -12.75
CA VAL A 308 -9.63 8.90 -12.16
C VAL A 308 -10.46 9.63 -11.11
N GLY A 309 -9.96 10.74 -10.56
CA GLY A 309 -10.61 11.51 -9.51
C GLY A 309 -11.20 12.84 -10.01
N ASP A 310 -10.39 13.68 -10.63
CA ASP A 310 -10.81 15.03 -11.04
C ASP A 310 -12.04 15.04 -11.96
N PRO A 311 -12.25 14.08 -12.89
CA PRO A 311 -13.47 14.04 -13.69
C PRO A 311 -14.75 13.84 -12.88
N LEU A 312 -14.64 13.27 -11.67
CA LEU A 312 -15.75 13.18 -10.72
C LEU A 312 -16.07 14.53 -10.07
N GLY A 313 -15.10 15.39 -9.86
CA GLY A 313 -15.14 16.79 -9.45
C GLY A 313 -16.27 17.24 -8.54
N ALA A 314 -16.35 18.56 -8.27
CA ALA A 314 -17.40 19.18 -7.46
C ALA A 314 -18.84 19.00 -8.03
N ARG A 315 -18.96 18.50 -9.25
CA ARG A 315 -20.24 18.24 -9.92
C ARG A 315 -20.83 16.85 -9.61
N THR A 316 -20.05 15.96 -9.02
CA THR A 316 -20.52 14.66 -8.53
C THR A 316 -20.97 14.77 -7.07
N ALA A 317 -21.87 15.71 -6.79
CA ALA A 317 -22.55 15.81 -5.52
C ALA A 317 -23.31 14.51 -5.23
N GLY A 318 -22.65 13.51 -4.67
CA GLY A 318 -23.21 12.16 -4.44
C GLY A 318 -22.15 11.12 -4.15
N ILE A 319 -20.88 11.37 -4.48
CA ILE A 319 -19.75 10.54 -4.05
C ILE A 319 -19.33 11.02 -2.66
N ARG A 320 -19.46 10.16 -1.66
CA ARG A 320 -19.14 10.43 -0.28
C ARG A 320 -17.64 10.41 -0.03
N CYS A 321 -16.96 9.40 -0.54
CA CYS A 321 -15.52 9.28 -0.40
C CYS A 321 -14.90 8.48 -1.57
N MET A 322 -13.57 8.62 -1.70
CA MET A 322 -12.75 7.74 -2.53
C MET A 322 -12.06 6.71 -1.65
N PHE A 323 -12.27 5.45 -1.97
CA PHE A 323 -11.65 4.33 -1.29
C PHE A 323 -10.35 3.93 -2.00
N VAL A 324 -9.26 3.85 -1.26
CA VAL A 324 -8.02 3.26 -1.75
C VAL A 324 -8.01 1.81 -1.29
N ASP A 325 -8.09 0.89 -2.22
CA ASP A 325 -8.09 -0.53 -1.93
C ASP A 325 -6.70 -1.03 -1.50
N SER A 326 -6.59 -2.32 -1.30
CA SER A 326 -5.42 -3.00 -0.77
C SER A 326 -4.11 -2.52 -1.39
N ALA A 327 -3.15 -2.17 -0.53
CA ALA A 327 -1.81 -1.75 -0.93
C ALA A 327 -0.91 -2.97 -1.21
N GLU A 328 -1.36 -3.85 -2.10
CA GLU A 328 -0.65 -5.06 -2.49
C GLU A 328 0.49 -4.75 -3.48
N TYR A 329 1.45 -3.99 -3.01
CA TYR A 329 2.62 -3.63 -3.81
C TYR A 329 3.61 -4.80 -3.85
N PHE A 330 3.69 -5.50 -4.98
CA PHE A 330 4.60 -6.60 -5.19
C PHE A 330 6.00 -6.09 -5.53
N GLN A 331 6.72 -5.69 -4.50
CA GLN A 331 8.08 -5.14 -4.59
C GLN A 331 8.94 -5.71 -3.46
N ASP A 332 10.26 -5.73 -3.65
CA ASP A 332 11.17 -6.23 -2.62
C ASP A 332 11.27 -5.23 -1.47
N LEU A 333 11.88 -4.08 -1.69
CA LEU A 333 11.89 -2.99 -0.75
C LEU A 333 11.24 -1.76 -1.38
N PRO A 334 10.24 -1.13 -0.72
CA PRO A 334 9.62 0.09 -1.21
C PRO A 334 10.65 1.18 -1.50
N TRP A 335 10.56 1.78 -2.67
CA TRP A 335 11.53 2.76 -3.12
C TRP A 335 10.89 3.80 -4.05
N THR A 336 11.46 5.01 -4.04
CA THR A 336 11.15 6.08 -4.99
C THR A 336 12.42 6.83 -5.37
N ASP A 337 12.42 7.54 -6.49
CA ASP A 337 13.59 8.25 -7.01
C ASP A 337 14.23 9.22 -6.02
N GLN A 338 13.42 9.91 -5.22
CA GLN A 338 13.86 10.93 -4.28
C GLN A 338 14.08 10.39 -2.86
N PHE A 339 13.99 9.08 -2.64
CA PHE A 339 13.95 8.48 -1.32
C PHE A 339 15.11 8.92 -0.40
N LEU A 340 16.36 8.85 -0.88
CA LEU A 340 17.51 9.22 -0.07
C LEU A 340 17.56 10.72 0.23
N ALA A 341 17.15 11.57 -0.71
CA ALA A 341 17.10 13.02 -0.53
C ALA A 341 16.04 13.41 0.51
N GLU A 342 14.82 12.90 0.36
CA GLU A 342 13.72 13.09 1.29
C GLU A 342 14.05 12.56 2.69
N PHE A 343 14.68 11.38 2.76
CA PHE A 343 15.10 10.80 4.02
C PHE A 343 16.12 11.72 4.73
N ARG A 344 17.12 12.21 4.00
CA ARG A 344 18.13 13.10 4.55
C ARG A 344 17.52 14.41 5.06
N GLU A 345 16.62 14.99 4.28
CA GLU A 345 15.94 16.23 4.64
C GLU A 345 15.10 16.05 5.91
N ARG A 346 14.31 14.98 5.98
CA ARG A 346 13.37 14.75 7.10
C ARG A 346 14.04 14.18 8.34
N ARG A 347 15.15 13.46 8.23
CA ARG A 347 15.81 12.74 9.34
C ARG A 347 17.16 13.30 9.74
N GLY A 348 17.73 14.20 8.93
CA GLY A 348 18.97 14.92 9.23
C GLY A 348 20.24 14.08 9.07
N TYR A 349 20.17 12.87 8.48
CA TYR A 349 21.35 12.03 8.24
C TYR A 349 21.24 11.24 6.93
N ASP A 350 22.40 10.79 6.40
CA ASP A 350 22.47 9.97 5.21
C ASP A 350 22.13 8.50 5.52
N LEU A 351 21.15 7.93 4.81
CA LEU A 351 20.77 6.55 4.96
C LEU A 351 21.71 5.57 4.23
N THR A 352 22.50 6.05 3.28
CA THR A 352 23.33 5.19 2.40
C THR A 352 24.20 4.19 3.17
N PRO A 353 24.93 4.59 4.24
CA PRO A 353 25.74 3.65 5.03
C PRO A 353 24.95 2.56 5.73
N PHE A 354 23.64 2.77 5.91
CA PHE A 354 22.76 1.89 6.66
C PHE A 354 21.91 0.99 5.76
N LEU A 355 21.98 1.12 4.44
CA LEU A 355 21.21 0.31 3.51
C LEU A 355 21.37 -1.20 3.73
N PRO A 356 22.57 -1.74 4.09
CA PRO A 356 22.70 -3.17 4.38
C PRO A 356 21.83 -3.69 5.53
N PHE A 357 21.41 -2.82 6.44
CA PHE A 357 20.63 -3.18 7.62
C PHE A 357 19.12 -3.11 7.42
N ILE A 358 18.66 -2.49 6.33
CA ILE A 358 17.24 -2.28 6.05
C ILE A 358 16.69 -3.24 5.00
N VAL A 359 17.54 -4.04 4.36
CA VAL A 359 17.12 -4.99 3.34
C VAL A 359 16.22 -6.04 3.95
N GLN A 360 15.01 -6.11 3.42
CA GLN A 360 14.04 -7.15 3.71
C GLN A 360 13.54 -7.74 2.40
N PRO A 361 13.22 -9.04 2.37
CA PRO A 361 12.58 -9.62 1.22
C PRO A 361 11.21 -9.01 1.02
N GLY A 362 10.80 -8.84 -0.23
CA GLY A 362 9.45 -8.45 -0.58
C GLY A 362 8.43 -9.49 -0.15
N TRP A 363 7.18 -9.06 0.00
CA TRP A 363 6.08 -9.91 0.44
C TRP A 363 5.94 -11.19 -0.41
N MET A 364 6.07 -11.10 -1.73
CA MET A 364 5.98 -12.26 -2.63
C MET A 364 7.19 -13.19 -2.53
N GLU A 365 8.36 -12.64 -2.33
CA GLU A 365 9.59 -13.41 -2.12
C GLU A 365 9.56 -14.18 -0.80
N ALA A 366 8.88 -13.61 0.21
CA ALA A 366 8.60 -14.28 1.46
C ALA A 366 7.91 -15.64 1.27
N TRP A 367 7.02 -15.77 0.31
CA TRP A 367 6.33 -17.00 -0.01
C TRP A 367 7.22 -18.03 -0.71
N ASN A 368 8.25 -17.58 -1.40
CA ASN A 368 9.16 -18.41 -2.20
C ASN A 368 10.44 -18.82 -1.46
N ALA A 369 10.60 -18.47 -0.18
CA ALA A 369 11.74 -18.80 0.68
C ALA A 369 13.12 -18.33 0.17
N HIS A 370 13.19 -17.32 -0.70
CA HIS A 370 14.43 -16.70 -1.14
C HIS A 370 14.68 -15.40 -0.38
N TRP A 371 15.42 -15.49 0.72
CA TRP A 371 15.53 -14.43 1.72
C TRP A 371 16.87 -13.72 1.70
N SER A 372 16.84 -12.40 1.70
CA SER A 372 17.89 -11.63 2.33
C SER A 372 17.54 -11.45 3.82
N LEU A 373 18.49 -11.75 4.68
CA LEU A 373 18.29 -11.68 6.11
C LEU A 373 18.65 -10.32 6.65
N PRO A 374 17.93 -9.86 7.68
CA PRO A 374 18.31 -8.64 8.36
C PRO A 374 19.67 -8.83 9.03
N TYR A 375 20.53 -7.83 8.86
CA TYR A 375 21.77 -7.72 9.60
C TYR A 375 21.54 -6.93 10.88
N PHE A 376 22.17 -7.36 11.97
CA PHE A 376 22.19 -6.56 13.19
C PHE A 376 23.47 -5.72 13.22
N VAL A 377 23.32 -4.46 13.61
CA VAL A 377 24.48 -3.61 13.91
C VAL A 377 25.13 -4.15 15.18
N ALA A 378 26.38 -4.54 15.10
CA ALA A 378 27.20 -4.74 16.28
C ALA A 378 27.54 -3.36 16.84
N ASP A 379 26.86 -2.95 17.89
CA ASP A 379 27.21 -1.72 18.62
C ASP A 379 28.45 -2.00 19.48
N ASN A 380 29.61 -1.67 18.95
CA ASN A 380 30.89 -1.85 19.64
C ASN A 380 31.02 -0.96 20.89
N ASN A 381 30.15 0.03 21.07
CA ASN A 381 30.19 0.95 22.21
C ASN A 381 29.23 0.62 23.34
N SER A 382 28.34 -0.34 23.20
CA SER A 382 27.40 -0.65 24.27
C SER A 382 27.95 -1.75 25.17
N ARG A 383 28.47 -1.39 26.33
CA ARG A 383 28.71 -2.30 27.48
C ARG A 383 27.43 -3.01 27.96
N THR A 384 26.28 -2.71 27.35
CA THR A 384 24.97 -3.21 27.76
C THR A 384 24.40 -4.29 26.87
N GLY A 385 25.04 -4.69 25.77
CA GLY A 385 24.61 -5.80 24.90
C GLY A 385 23.24 -5.64 24.23
N LYS A 386 22.66 -4.43 24.23
CA LYS A 386 21.38 -4.16 23.55
C LYS A 386 21.57 -4.03 22.04
N ARG A 387 21.18 -5.05 21.32
CA ARG A 387 21.13 -5.03 19.85
C ARG A 387 20.02 -4.11 19.38
N LYS A 388 20.33 -3.12 18.53
CA LYS A 388 19.32 -2.29 17.87
C LYS A 388 18.87 -3.00 16.59
N ASN A 389 17.59 -3.29 16.51
CA ASN A 389 16.99 -3.78 15.26
C ASN A 389 16.62 -2.58 14.39
N LEU A 390 17.47 -2.24 13.43
CA LEU A 390 17.25 -1.13 12.49
C LEU A 390 16.11 -1.40 11.49
N ASN A 391 15.77 -2.66 11.23
CA ASN A 391 14.66 -3.00 10.33
C ASN A 391 13.33 -2.48 10.85
N THR A 392 13.06 -2.63 12.14
CA THR A 392 11.85 -2.08 12.77
C THR A 392 11.80 -0.55 12.64
N LEU A 393 12.94 0.12 12.81
CA LEU A 393 13.04 1.58 12.66
C LEU A 393 12.79 2.02 11.22
N TYR A 394 13.21 1.25 10.21
CA TYR A 394 12.97 1.55 8.80
C TYR A 394 11.49 1.45 8.45
N LEU A 395 10.83 0.36 8.80
CA LEU A 395 9.40 0.18 8.54
C LEU A 395 8.56 1.30 9.15
N PHE A 396 8.78 1.63 10.43
CA PHE A 396 8.10 2.76 11.05
C PHE A 396 8.36 4.09 10.34
N LYS A 397 9.58 4.32 9.84
CA LYS A 397 9.93 5.57 9.17
C LYS A 397 9.42 5.66 7.73
N VAL A 398 9.27 4.55 7.04
CA VAL A 398 8.59 4.52 5.71
C VAL A 398 7.11 4.85 5.88
N PHE A 399 6.43 4.28 6.87
CA PHE A 399 5.03 4.63 7.17
C PHE A 399 4.83 6.07 7.66
N GLU A 400 5.83 6.69 8.26
CA GLU A 400 5.79 8.12 8.61
C GLU A 400 6.04 9.06 7.41
N LEU A 401 6.53 8.54 6.28
CA LEU A 401 6.77 9.30 5.05
C LEU A 401 5.56 9.25 4.10
N LEU A 402 4.69 8.25 4.25
CA LEU A 402 3.41 8.11 3.56
C LEU A 402 2.31 8.89 4.30
#